data_acbe3f77fe08545c260a2862cf82cec3
#
_entry.id   acbe3f77fe08545c260a2862cf82cec3
#
_cell.length_a   1.000
_cell.length_b   1.000
_cell.length_c   1.000
_cell.angle_alpha   90.00
_cell.angle_beta   90.00
_cell.angle_gamma   90.00
#
_symmetry.space_group_name_H-M   'P 1'
#
loop_
_entity.id
_entity.type
_entity.pdbx_description
1 polymer ?
#
loop_
_entity_poly.entity_id
_entity_poly.type
_entity_poly.pdbx_seq_one_letter_code
_entity_poly.pdbx_strand_id
1 'polypeptide(L)'
;SAYPVVDDFGIVRCGVAVETPDAFIDVNNDMIANWGVSSRELFQAAKENHRGRDVTDIRRIGEKTYVFGDESFSAAVALYPSMVRQFPVDGDPVLIPVARQGVFLTGSHDLEGLRTAAALGDKLLVSGATPVSVTPLTISVAQTAAPSGKLPSTVRSGKFSTRKDRKTPSPTSPNT
;
A
#
# COMPACT_ATOMS: atom_id res chain seq x y z
N SER A 1 -4.85 22.20 18.44
CA SER A 1 -3.74 22.22 17.49
C SER A 1 -4.11 21.38 16.27
N ALA A 2 -4.11 21.99 15.08
CA ALA A 2 -4.52 21.39 13.81
C ALA A 2 -3.49 20.39 13.22
N TYR A 3 -2.65 19.77 14.07
CA TYR A 3 -1.71 18.75 13.58
C TYR A 3 -2.42 17.44 13.27
N PRO A 4 -2.10 16.76 12.15
CA PRO A 4 -2.65 15.46 11.81
C PRO A 4 -2.39 14.44 12.91
N VAL A 5 -3.35 13.56 13.14
CA VAL A 5 -3.16 12.41 14.04
C VAL A 5 -2.40 11.34 13.27
N VAL A 6 -1.20 11.01 13.75
CA VAL A 6 -0.31 10.05 13.11
C VAL A 6 0.16 9.00 14.11
N ASP A 7 0.44 7.81 13.60
CA ASP A 7 1.07 6.71 14.33
C ASP A 7 2.31 6.25 13.56
N ASP A 8 3.38 5.92 14.28
CA ASP A 8 4.63 5.47 13.68
C ASP A 8 4.60 3.95 13.48
N PHE A 9 4.79 3.51 12.25
CA PHE A 9 4.87 2.12 11.86
C PHE A 9 6.28 1.81 11.32
N GLY A 10 7.20 1.54 12.24
CA GLY A 10 8.61 1.43 11.92
C GLY A 10 9.17 2.77 11.39
N ILE A 11 9.59 2.77 10.13
CA ILE A 11 10.10 3.99 9.45
C ILE A 11 9.00 4.73 8.66
N VAL A 12 7.80 4.16 8.59
CA VAL A 12 6.66 4.75 7.88
C VAL A 12 5.71 5.35 8.90
N ARG A 13 5.27 6.57 8.63
CA ARG A 13 4.24 7.24 9.42
C ARG A 13 2.89 7.11 8.74
N CYS A 14 1.89 6.66 9.50
CA CYS A 14 0.52 6.52 9.04
C CYS A 14 -0.34 7.62 9.63
N GLY A 15 -1.13 8.29 8.79
CA GLY A 15 -2.20 9.18 9.20
C GLY A 15 -3.56 8.54 8.94
N VAL A 16 -4.60 9.11 9.55
CA VAL A 16 -5.99 8.77 9.25
C VAL A 16 -6.62 9.95 8.51
N ALA A 17 -7.34 9.65 7.42
CA ALA A 17 -8.10 10.64 6.69
C ALA A 17 -9.56 10.21 6.56
N VAL A 18 -10.45 11.19 6.52
CA VAL A 18 -11.85 11.01 6.15
C VAL A 18 -11.96 11.19 4.64
N GLU A 19 -12.52 10.18 3.99
CA GLU A 19 -12.83 10.25 2.56
C GLU A 19 -14.17 10.96 2.38
N THR A 20 -14.16 11.97 1.53
CA THR A 20 -15.36 12.67 1.06
C THR A 20 -15.49 12.46 -0.46
N PRO A 21 -16.63 12.78 -1.10
CA PRO A 21 -16.76 12.64 -2.55
C PRO A 21 -15.66 13.36 -3.36
N ASP A 22 -15.12 14.45 -2.81
CA ASP A 22 -14.22 15.34 -3.55
C ASP A 22 -12.78 15.35 -3.03
N ALA A 23 -12.52 14.82 -1.81
CA ALA A 23 -11.23 14.95 -1.16
C ALA A 23 -10.98 13.93 -0.04
N PHE A 24 -9.71 13.81 0.35
CA PHE A 24 -9.30 13.21 1.63
C PHE A 24 -8.93 14.34 2.59
N ILE A 25 -9.54 14.31 3.78
CA ILE A 25 -9.31 15.30 4.84
C ILE A 25 -8.57 14.62 5.97
N ASP A 26 -7.32 15.04 6.23
CA ASP A 26 -6.53 14.50 7.34
C ASP A 26 -7.22 14.78 8.67
N VAL A 27 -7.40 13.73 9.48
CA VAL A 27 -7.94 13.84 10.82
C VAL A 27 -6.91 14.48 11.74
N ASN A 28 -7.29 15.54 12.44
CA ASN A 28 -6.42 16.26 13.36
C ASN A 28 -6.88 16.14 14.82
N ASN A 29 -6.05 16.63 15.74
CA ASN A 29 -6.31 16.53 17.18
C ASN A 29 -7.60 17.26 17.62
N ASP A 30 -7.98 18.36 16.95
CA ASP A 30 -9.20 19.08 17.31
C ASP A 30 -10.45 18.28 16.91
N MET A 31 -10.37 17.55 15.77
CA MET A 31 -11.47 16.68 15.33
C MET A 31 -11.69 15.52 16.30
N ILE A 32 -10.63 14.82 16.72
CA ILE A 32 -10.77 13.71 17.67
C ILE A 32 -11.25 14.18 19.04
N ALA A 33 -10.82 15.36 19.49
CA ALA A 33 -11.33 15.96 20.72
C ALA A 33 -12.84 16.25 20.65
N ASN A 34 -13.30 16.81 19.51
CA ASN A 34 -14.72 17.08 19.28
C ASN A 34 -15.55 15.78 19.16
N TRP A 35 -14.98 14.72 18.64
CA TRP A 35 -15.65 13.41 18.54
C TRP A 35 -15.62 12.64 19.88
N GLY A 36 -14.83 13.07 20.84
CA GLY A 36 -14.69 12.40 22.13
C GLY A 36 -14.03 11.01 22.04
N VAL A 37 -13.17 10.82 21.04
CA VAL A 37 -12.46 9.55 20.81
C VAL A 37 -10.96 9.71 21.03
N SER A 38 -10.28 8.62 21.38
CA SER A 38 -8.83 8.58 21.46
C SER A 38 -8.21 8.28 20.08
N SER A 39 -6.94 8.64 19.89
CA SER A 39 -6.19 8.28 18.69
C SER A 39 -6.20 6.76 18.44
N ARG A 40 -6.12 5.94 19.50
CA ARG A 40 -6.17 4.48 19.40
C ARG A 40 -7.49 3.99 18.82
N GLU A 41 -8.62 4.51 19.30
CA GLU A 41 -9.96 4.16 18.79
C GLU A 41 -10.11 4.61 17.34
N LEU A 42 -9.61 5.80 17.00
CA LEU A 42 -9.58 6.28 15.62
C LEU A 42 -8.83 5.33 14.68
N PHE A 43 -7.61 4.94 15.04
CA PHE A 43 -6.81 4.01 14.23
C PHE A 43 -7.44 2.63 14.12
N GLN A 44 -8.07 2.15 15.21
CA GLN A 44 -8.78 0.88 15.19
C GLN A 44 -9.98 0.93 14.22
N ALA A 45 -10.79 1.97 14.30
CA ALA A 45 -11.93 2.18 13.40
C ALA A 45 -11.46 2.30 11.92
N ALA A 46 -10.39 3.06 11.67
CA ALA A 46 -9.82 3.20 10.33
C ALA A 46 -9.35 1.85 9.77
N LYS A 47 -8.69 1.02 10.59
CA LYS A 47 -8.27 -0.34 10.19
C LYS A 47 -9.46 -1.25 9.90
N GLU A 48 -10.51 -1.18 10.70
CA GLU A 48 -11.73 -1.99 10.49
C GLU A 48 -12.44 -1.58 9.19
N ASN A 49 -12.61 -0.28 8.95
CA ASN A 49 -13.19 0.25 7.73
C ASN A 49 -12.36 -0.12 6.49
N HIS A 50 -11.02 -0.07 6.59
CA HIS A 50 -10.15 -0.45 5.49
C HIS A 50 -10.13 -1.95 5.22
N ARG A 51 -10.30 -2.80 6.25
CA ARG A 51 -10.33 -4.26 6.11
C ARG A 51 -11.46 -4.76 5.20
N GLY A 52 -12.56 -4.02 5.12
CA GLY A 52 -13.69 -4.30 4.23
C GLY A 52 -13.46 -3.87 2.77
N ARG A 53 -12.37 -3.17 2.48
CA ARG A 53 -12.00 -2.80 1.12
C ARG A 53 -11.14 -3.89 0.53
N ASP A 54 -11.59 -4.46 -0.58
CA ASP A 54 -10.80 -5.44 -1.32
C ASP A 54 -9.51 -4.75 -1.85
N VAL A 55 -8.36 -5.27 -1.46
CA VAL A 55 -7.10 -4.94 -2.14
C VAL A 55 -7.18 -5.62 -3.51
N THR A 56 -7.70 -4.89 -4.49
CA THR A 56 -8.20 -5.46 -5.75
C THR A 56 -7.11 -5.66 -6.79
N ASP A 57 -5.98 -4.97 -6.68
CA ASP A 57 -4.91 -5.06 -7.67
C ASP A 57 -3.62 -5.65 -7.07
N ILE A 58 -3.66 -6.96 -6.82
CA ILE A 58 -2.47 -7.72 -6.43
C ILE A 58 -1.97 -8.48 -7.64
N ARG A 59 -0.75 -8.19 -8.08
CA ARG A 59 -0.11 -8.85 -9.22
C ARG A 59 1.15 -9.59 -8.79
N ARG A 60 1.31 -10.80 -9.30
CA ARG A 60 2.56 -11.54 -9.20
C ARG A 60 3.48 -11.10 -10.34
N ILE A 61 4.66 -10.59 -9.99
CA ILE A 61 5.66 -10.04 -10.92
C ILE A 61 6.95 -10.87 -11.00
N GLY A 62 7.09 -11.86 -10.14
CA GLY A 62 8.15 -12.85 -10.08
C GLY A 62 7.60 -14.18 -9.59
N GLU A 63 8.49 -15.15 -9.33
CA GLU A 63 8.06 -16.46 -8.84
C GLU A 63 7.35 -16.34 -7.48
N LYS A 64 7.93 -15.58 -6.55
CA LYS A 64 7.42 -15.33 -5.20
C LYS A 64 7.42 -13.83 -4.86
N THR A 65 7.30 -12.98 -5.87
CA THR A 65 7.30 -11.52 -5.74
C THR A 65 5.99 -10.95 -6.23
N TYR A 66 5.43 -10.04 -5.45
CA TYR A 66 4.11 -9.46 -5.66
C TYR A 66 4.16 -7.94 -5.62
N VAL A 67 3.22 -7.30 -6.30
CA VAL A 67 2.97 -5.86 -6.18
C VAL A 67 1.52 -5.63 -5.83
N PHE A 68 1.31 -4.77 -4.86
CA PHE A 68 0.01 -4.21 -4.51
C PHE A 68 -0.09 -2.86 -5.20
N GLY A 69 -1.00 -2.72 -6.13
CA GLY A 69 -1.09 -1.59 -7.06
C GLY A 69 -2.43 -0.87 -7.00
N ASP A 70 -2.98 -0.63 -5.84
CA ASP A 70 -4.18 0.20 -5.66
C ASP A 70 -3.80 1.68 -5.67
N GLU A 71 -4.53 2.51 -6.40
CA GLU A 71 -4.24 3.95 -6.56
C GLU A 71 -4.28 4.73 -5.24
N SER A 72 -4.98 4.23 -4.23
CA SER A 72 -5.23 4.99 -3.01
C SER A 72 -4.61 4.40 -1.74
N PHE A 73 -4.47 3.07 -1.64
CA PHE A 73 -4.25 2.41 -0.34
C PHE A 73 -3.20 1.30 -0.31
N SER A 74 -2.43 1.07 -1.38
CA SER A 74 -1.46 -0.03 -1.40
C SER A 74 -0.45 0.04 -0.25
N ALA A 75 -0.04 1.22 0.19
CA ALA A 75 0.86 1.37 1.33
C ALA A 75 0.23 0.90 2.66
N ALA A 76 -1.09 0.93 2.79
CA ALA A 76 -1.79 0.48 3.99
C ALA A 76 -1.70 -1.04 4.21
N VAL A 77 -1.29 -1.82 3.21
CA VAL A 77 -1.07 -3.27 3.35
C VAL A 77 -0.09 -3.59 4.48
N ALA A 78 0.87 -2.71 4.76
CA ALA A 78 1.81 -2.85 5.86
C ALA A 78 1.12 -2.92 7.24
N LEU A 79 -0.09 -2.38 7.37
CA LEU A 79 -0.89 -2.42 8.59
C LEU A 79 -1.56 -3.77 8.83
N TYR A 80 -1.49 -4.70 7.87
CA TYR A 80 -2.14 -6.01 7.91
C TYR A 80 -1.15 -7.18 7.79
N PRO A 81 -0.30 -7.42 8.79
CA PRO A 81 0.70 -8.50 8.74
C PRO A 81 0.07 -9.88 8.51
N SER A 82 -1.14 -10.12 9.00
CA SER A 82 -1.86 -11.37 8.78
C SER A 82 -2.22 -11.63 7.31
N MET A 83 -2.49 -10.57 6.55
CA MET A 83 -2.73 -10.66 5.12
C MET A 83 -1.41 -10.92 4.37
N VAL A 84 -0.36 -10.19 4.69
CA VAL A 84 0.96 -10.34 4.06
C VAL A 84 1.51 -11.76 4.23
N ARG A 85 1.28 -12.37 5.39
CA ARG A 85 1.73 -13.75 5.69
C ARG A 85 1.02 -14.84 4.87
N GLN A 86 -0.07 -14.52 4.17
CA GLN A 86 -0.74 -15.50 3.31
C GLN A 86 -0.02 -15.71 1.97
N PHE A 87 0.91 -14.82 1.64
CA PHE A 87 1.68 -14.93 0.40
C PHE A 87 2.87 -15.87 0.58
N PRO A 88 3.04 -16.85 -0.31
CA PRO A 88 4.21 -17.72 -0.30
C PRO A 88 5.43 -16.92 -0.78
N VAL A 89 6.31 -16.60 0.16
CA VAL A 89 7.59 -15.93 -0.09
C VAL A 89 8.75 -16.80 0.39
N ASP A 90 9.96 -16.48 -0.03
CA ASP A 90 11.16 -17.19 0.38
C ASP A 90 11.84 -16.49 1.57
N GLY A 91 11.77 -17.09 2.75
CA GLY A 91 12.18 -16.49 4.01
C GLY A 91 11.09 -15.59 4.64
N ASP A 92 11.52 -14.58 5.39
CA ASP A 92 10.59 -13.65 6.01
C ASP A 92 9.99 -12.69 4.98
N PRO A 93 8.70 -12.33 5.12
CA PRO A 93 8.08 -11.33 4.24
C PRO A 93 8.77 -9.97 4.35
N VAL A 94 9.14 -9.42 3.21
CA VAL A 94 9.74 -8.10 3.05
C VAL A 94 8.81 -7.23 2.21
N LEU A 95 8.32 -6.16 2.83
CA LEU A 95 7.55 -5.11 2.15
C LEU A 95 8.45 -3.95 1.78
N ILE A 96 8.30 -3.46 0.56
CA ILE A 96 9.01 -2.29 0.04
C ILE A 96 7.96 -1.28 -0.41
N PRO A 97 7.57 -0.31 0.47
CA PRO A 97 6.52 0.66 0.19
C PRO A 97 7.09 1.84 -0.63
N VAL A 98 7.47 1.59 -1.87
CA VAL A 98 8.15 2.60 -2.70
C VAL A 98 7.29 3.83 -2.91
N ALA A 99 6.00 3.63 -3.21
CA ALA A 99 5.06 4.70 -3.49
C ALA A 99 3.67 4.40 -2.91
N ARG A 100 2.83 5.44 -2.80
CA ARG A 100 1.43 5.26 -2.38
C ARG A 100 0.68 4.27 -3.29
N GLN A 101 1.03 4.25 -4.57
CA GLN A 101 0.42 3.41 -5.62
C GLN A 101 1.14 2.09 -5.86
N GLY A 102 2.20 1.79 -5.10
CA GLY A 102 2.97 0.58 -5.33
C GLY A 102 3.78 0.13 -4.13
N VAL A 103 3.36 -0.98 -3.55
CA VAL A 103 4.10 -1.68 -2.50
C VAL A 103 4.48 -3.05 -3.04
N PHE A 104 5.75 -3.39 -2.93
CA PHE A 104 6.25 -4.69 -3.32
C PHE A 104 6.34 -5.61 -2.11
N LEU A 105 6.05 -6.88 -2.33
CA LEU A 105 6.22 -7.95 -1.35
C LEU A 105 7.08 -9.04 -1.96
N THR A 106 8.15 -9.43 -1.27
CA THR A 106 9.00 -10.57 -1.61
C THR A 106 9.50 -11.23 -0.35
N GLY A 107 10.38 -12.22 -0.47
CA GLY A 107 11.01 -12.89 0.66
C GLY A 107 12.42 -12.35 0.96
N SER A 108 12.84 -12.46 2.22
CA SER A 108 14.19 -12.04 2.64
C SER A 108 15.32 -12.83 1.97
N HIS A 109 15.02 -14.03 1.47
CA HIS A 109 15.98 -14.89 0.74
C HIS A 109 15.79 -14.81 -0.79
N ASP A 110 14.80 -14.10 -1.29
CA ASP A 110 14.52 -13.94 -2.72
C ASP A 110 15.30 -12.74 -3.29
N LEU A 111 16.58 -12.93 -3.58
CA LEU A 111 17.44 -11.87 -4.12
C LEU A 111 16.96 -11.35 -5.48
N GLU A 112 16.41 -12.23 -6.33
CA GLU A 112 15.86 -11.84 -7.64
C GLU A 112 14.58 -11.02 -7.47
N GLY A 113 13.72 -11.41 -6.54
CA GLY A 113 12.54 -10.64 -6.17
C GLY A 113 12.89 -9.26 -5.64
N LEU A 114 13.90 -9.15 -4.77
CA LEU A 114 14.39 -7.87 -4.26
C LEU A 114 14.90 -6.96 -5.38
N ARG A 115 15.67 -7.49 -6.34
CA ARG A 115 16.16 -6.76 -7.51
C ARG A 115 15.01 -6.30 -8.41
N THR A 116 14.05 -7.18 -8.65
CA THR A 116 12.86 -6.89 -9.46
C THR A 116 12.04 -5.77 -8.82
N ALA A 117 11.80 -5.85 -7.51
CA ALA A 117 11.08 -4.82 -6.76
C ALA A 117 11.79 -3.47 -6.81
N ALA A 118 13.12 -3.45 -6.64
CA ALA A 118 13.92 -2.24 -6.72
C ALA A 118 13.84 -1.60 -8.11
N ALA A 119 14.03 -2.39 -9.19
CA ALA A 119 14.00 -1.89 -10.56
C ALA A 119 12.61 -1.36 -10.97
N LEU A 120 11.54 -2.00 -10.51
CA LEU A 120 10.17 -1.54 -10.78
C LEU A 120 9.81 -0.34 -9.91
N GLY A 121 10.29 -0.30 -8.67
CA GLY A 121 10.14 0.83 -7.77
C GLY A 121 10.75 2.10 -8.35
N ASP A 122 11.96 1.99 -8.88
CA ASP A 122 12.64 3.11 -9.55
C ASP A 122 11.82 3.64 -10.74
N LYS A 123 11.28 2.74 -11.56
CA LYS A 123 10.38 3.13 -12.67
C LYS A 123 9.12 3.83 -12.19
N LEU A 124 8.54 3.40 -11.07
CA LEU A 124 7.38 4.07 -10.47
C LEU A 124 7.71 5.49 -10.06
N LEU A 125 8.84 5.71 -9.38
CA LEU A 125 9.27 7.03 -8.95
C LEU A 125 9.55 7.95 -10.15
N VAL A 126 10.24 7.45 -11.18
CA VAL A 126 10.48 8.19 -12.42
C VAL A 126 9.19 8.54 -13.14
N SER A 127 8.12 7.72 -13.03
CA SER A 127 6.81 8.02 -13.62
C SER A 127 5.99 9.07 -12.86
N GLY A 128 6.52 9.61 -11.75
CA GLY A 128 5.87 10.65 -10.95
C GLY A 128 4.96 10.09 -9.84
N ALA A 129 5.11 8.82 -9.47
CA ALA A 129 4.39 8.28 -8.32
C ALA A 129 4.83 8.98 -7.02
N THR A 130 3.87 9.18 -6.10
CA THR A 130 4.17 9.82 -4.80
C THR A 130 5.01 8.89 -3.93
N PRO A 131 6.27 9.25 -3.60
CA PRO A 131 7.17 8.40 -2.84
C PRO A 131 6.69 8.22 -1.40
N VAL A 132 6.92 7.03 -0.85
CA VAL A 132 6.69 6.72 0.58
C VAL A 132 8.01 6.38 1.24
N SER A 133 8.64 5.28 0.87
CA SER A 133 9.95 4.88 1.41
C SER A 133 10.61 3.88 0.46
N VAL A 134 11.93 3.98 0.34
CA VAL A 134 12.75 2.98 -0.36
C VAL A 134 13.37 1.95 0.61
N THR A 135 13.14 2.12 1.91
CA THR A 135 13.67 1.18 2.91
C THR A 135 12.72 -0.01 3.06
N PRO A 136 13.22 -1.24 2.88
CA PRO A 136 12.44 -2.44 3.11
C PRO A 136 12.00 -2.59 4.57
N LEU A 137 10.79 -3.10 4.77
CA LEU A 137 10.22 -3.43 6.06
C LEU A 137 10.10 -4.95 6.18
N THR A 138 10.84 -5.56 7.09
CA THR A 138 10.67 -6.99 7.38
C THR A 138 9.51 -7.18 8.35
N ILE A 139 8.57 -8.02 7.97
CA ILE A 139 7.47 -8.41 8.85
C ILE A 139 7.88 -9.65 9.62
N SER A 140 8.35 -9.47 10.86
CA SER A 140 8.73 -10.58 11.72
C SER A 140 7.56 -11.52 11.95
N VAL A 141 7.76 -12.79 11.63
CA VAL A 141 6.82 -13.86 11.93
C VAL A 141 7.08 -14.30 13.36
N ALA A 142 6.29 -13.82 14.32
CA ALA A 142 6.20 -14.54 15.60
C ALA A 142 5.76 -15.98 15.25
N GLN A 143 6.53 -16.97 15.69
CA GLN A 143 6.36 -18.40 15.34
C GLN A 143 4.97 -18.91 15.68
N THR A 144 4.01 -18.74 14.80
CA THR A 144 2.68 -19.34 14.94
C THR A 144 2.16 -19.64 13.54
N ALA A 145 2.18 -20.92 13.17
CA ALA A 145 1.62 -21.57 11.99
C ALA A 145 2.33 -21.27 10.64
N ALA A 146 2.71 -22.34 9.95
CA ALA A 146 3.20 -22.31 8.58
C ALA A 146 2.16 -21.67 7.65
N PRO A 147 2.56 -20.81 6.68
CA PRO A 147 1.66 -20.24 5.71
C PRO A 147 1.02 -21.38 4.91
N SER A 148 -0.30 -21.39 4.85
CA SER A 148 -0.99 -22.25 3.88
C SER A 148 -0.60 -21.74 2.50
N GLY A 149 0.19 -22.50 1.75
CA GLY A 149 0.77 -22.08 0.46
C GLY A 149 -0.23 -21.77 -0.67
N LYS A 150 -1.45 -21.42 -0.34
CA LYS A 150 -2.51 -21.06 -1.28
C LYS A 150 -2.59 -19.55 -1.42
N LEU A 151 -2.36 -19.07 -2.64
CA LEU A 151 -2.50 -17.66 -2.97
C LEU A 151 -3.94 -17.18 -2.75
N PRO A 152 -4.15 -15.95 -2.25
CA PRO A 152 -5.45 -15.31 -2.25
C PRO A 152 -6.06 -15.30 -3.67
N SER A 153 -7.36 -15.49 -3.78
CA SER A 153 -8.09 -15.53 -5.06
C SER A 153 -8.01 -14.22 -5.87
N THR A 154 -7.63 -13.13 -5.22
CA THR A 154 -7.47 -11.80 -5.82
C THR A 154 -6.14 -11.60 -6.56
N VAL A 155 -5.19 -12.54 -6.45
CA VAL A 155 -3.87 -12.41 -7.12
C VAL A 155 -4.01 -12.65 -8.61
N ARG A 156 -3.63 -11.65 -9.41
CA ARG A 156 -3.55 -11.73 -10.87
C ARG A 156 -2.10 -11.95 -11.31
N SER A 157 -1.92 -12.74 -12.37
CA SER A 157 -0.62 -12.85 -13.05
C SER A 157 -0.57 -11.80 -14.16
N GLY A 158 0.48 -10.98 -14.19
CA GLY A 158 0.63 -9.96 -15.23
C GLY A 158 1.93 -9.19 -15.13
N LYS A 159 2.32 -8.58 -16.24
CA LYS A 159 3.46 -7.64 -16.27
C LYS A 159 2.99 -6.28 -15.77
N PHE A 160 3.77 -5.66 -14.90
CA PHE A 160 3.55 -4.28 -14.49
C PHE A 160 3.78 -3.37 -15.69
N SER A 161 2.75 -2.62 -16.10
CA SER A 161 2.85 -1.59 -17.13
C SER A 161 2.49 -0.24 -16.50
N THR A 162 3.43 0.68 -16.50
CA THR A 162 3.14 2.08 -16.16
C THR A 162 2.28 2.65 -17.28
N ARG A 163 1.06 3.01 -16.96
CA ARG A 163 0.06 3.55 -17.91
C ARG A 163 0.51 4.92 -18.40
N LYS A 164 1.12 4.96 -19.58
CA LYS A 164 1.56 6.20 -20.25
C LYS A 164 0.45 6.85 -21.12
N ASP A 165 -0.77 6.32 -21.09
CA ASP A 165 -1.85 6.76 -21.99
C ASP A 165 -3.03 7.36 -21.21
N ARG A 166 -2.79 8.53 -20.60
CA ARG A 166 -3.91 9.43 -20.38
C ARG A 166 -3.96 10.40 -21.59
N LYS A 167 -4.70 10.00 -22.64
CA LYS A 167 -5.10 10.91 -23.72
C LYS A 167 -5.76 12.14 -23.10
N THR A 168 -5.10 13.26 -23.19
CA THR A 168 -5.72 14.57 -22.93
C THR A 168 -6.91 14.74 -23.88
N PRO A 169 -8.11 15.05 -23.40
CA PRO A 169 -9.22 15.42 -24.29
C PRO A 169 -8.82 16.70 -25.02
N SER A 170 -8.90 16.69 -26.33
CA SER A 170 -8.72 17.88 -27.17
C SER A 170 -9.75 18.94 -26.81
N PRO A 171 -9.38 20.23 -26.71
CA PRO A 171 -10.33 21.31 -26.49
C PRO A 171 -11.26 21.40 -27.70
N THR A 172 -12.56 21.27 -27.44
CA THR A 172 -13.62 21.53 -28.39
C THR A 172 -13.59 23.04 -28.73
N SER A 173 -13.34 23.36 -29.97
CA SER A 173 -13.44 24.73 -30.48
C SER A 173 -14.89 25.24 -30.37
N PRO A 174 -15.13 26.49 -29.97
CA PRO A 174 -16.47 27.06 -30.02
C PRO A 174 -16.85 27.38 -31.48
N ASN A 175 -17.95 26.82 -31.93
CA ASN A 175 -18.61 27.26 -33.17
C ASN A 175 -19.16 28.67 -33.00
N THR A 176 -18.76 29.52 -33.86
CA THR A 176 -19.40 30.81 -34.24
C THR A 176 -20.80 30.61 -34.79
#